data_21389a35af51d0ce823fd9e14b8d3dcb
#
_entry.id   21389a35af51d0ce823fd9e14b8d3dcb
#
_cell.length_a   1.000
_cell.length_b   1.000
_cell.length_c   1.000
_cell.angle_alpha   90.00
_cell.angle_beta   90.00
_cell.angle_gamma   90.00
#
_symmetry.space_group_name_H-M   'P 1'
#
loop_
_entity.id
_entity.type
_entity.pdbx_description
1 polymer ?
#
loop_
_entity_poly.entity_id
_entity_poly.type
_entity_poly.pdbx_seq_one_letter_code
_entity_poly.pdbx_strand_id
1 'polypeptide(L)'
;MLIYRNIEPASGSVLVVDIDGVIADASAHQHFLNSESQKWEEFFEASLNSRVLREGKELVKGLSQLIPIFLMTARPSYLLEKTVFWLNQNEIFWDALLMREGEDNRSSPEVKLDLLRDLIESKGFDKIYIYTNGTYGHGYSVCKHLNIYDKVSFIYG
;
A
#
# COMPACT_ATOMS: atom_id res chain seq x y z
N MET A 1 8.38 -5.02 -4.44
CA MET A 1 8.00 -6.43 -4.57
C MET A 1 6.50 -6.55 -4.75
N LEU A 2 6.08 -7.26 -5.76
CA LEU A 2 4.67 -7.50 -6.07
C LEU A 2 4.36 -8.99 -5.94
N ILE A 3 3.35 -9.32 -5.14
CA ILE A 3 2.95 -10.70 -4.87
C ILE A 3 1.46 -10.84 -5.16
N TYR A 4 1.10 -11.74 -6.07
CA TYR A 4 -0.30 -12.07 -6.36
C TYR A 4 -0.81 -13.13 -5.39
N ARG A 5 -2.04 -12.94 -4.92
CA ARG A 5 -2.68 -13.91 -4.02
C ARG A 5 -2.99 -15.22 -4.72
N ASN A 6 -3.58 -15.15 -5.90
CA ASN A 6 -3.99 -16.30 -6.68
C ASN A 6 -3.51 -16.17 -8.13
N ILE A 7 -4.34 -15.54 -8.97
CA ILE A 7 -4.09 -15.38 -10.40
C ILE A 7 -3.75 -13.93 -10.67
N GLU A 8 -2.76 -13.71 -11.52
CA GLU A 8 -2.40 -12.37 -11.99
C GLU A 8 -3.61 -11.74 -12.71
N PRO A 9 -4.11 -10.58 -12.25
CA PRO A 9 -5.20 -9.89 -12.92
C PRO A 9 -4.82 -9.47 -14.32
N ALA A 10 -5.80 -9.47 -15.22
CA ALA A 10 -5.62 -8.93 -16.56
C ALA A 10 -5.24 -7.45 -16.47
N SER A 11 -4.53 -6.97 -17.50
CA SER A 11 -4.19 -5.54 -17.64
C SER A 11 -5.45 -4.68 -17.66
N GLY A 12 -5.32 -3.43 -17.33
CA GLY A 12 -6.43 -2.48 -17.29
C GLY A 12 -6.30 -1.56 -16.10
N SER A 13 -7.41 -1.34 -15.38
CA SER A 13 -7.43 -0.50 -14.19
C SER A 13 -7.20 -1.34 -12.94
N VAL A 14 -6.58 -0.72 -11.94
CA VAL A 14 -6.34 -1.33 -10.63
C VAL A 14 -6.57 -0.29 -9.54
N LEU A 15 -7.12 -0.73 -8.40
CA LEU A 15 -7.21 0.09 -7.20
C LEU A 15 -6.10 -0.30 -6.24
N VAL A 16 -5.23 0.64 -5.94
CA VAL A 16 -4.18 0.48 -4.93
C VAL A 16 -4.66 1.10 -3.64
N VAL A 17 -4.63 0.35 -2.56
CA VAL A 17 -5.09 0.78 -1.24
C VAL A 17 -3.95 0.66 -0.24
N ASP A 18 -3.65 1.74 0.46
CA ASP A 18 -2.68 1.70 1.55
C ASP A 18 -3.17 0.80 2.68
N ILE A 19 -2.27 0.00 3.25
CA ILE A 19 -2.58 -0.79 4.44
C ILE A 19 -2.54 0.11 5.68
N ASP A 20 -1.38 0.68 5.96
CA ASP A 20 -1.15 1.45 7.18
C ASP A 20 -1.81 2.83 7.08
N GLY A 21 -2.75 3.11 7.99
CA GLY A 21 -3.53 4.34 8.00
C GLY A 21 -4.85 4.27 7.25
N VAL A 22 -5.13 3.22 6.48
CA VAL A 22 -6.39 3.04 5.74
C VAL A 22 -7.13 1.77 6.18
N ILE A 23 -6.45 0.65 6.25
CA ILE A 23 -7.01 -0.65 6.67
C ILE A 23 -6.55 -1.02 8.07
N ALA A 24 -5.28 -0.73 8.37
CA ALA A 24 -4.67 -0.95 9.67
C ALA A 24 -4.46 0.37 10.38
N ASP A 25 -4.87 0.44 11.65
CA ASP A 25 -4.71 1.65 12.46
C ASP A 25 -3.25 1.80 12.91
N ALA A 26 -2.52 2.69 12.24
CA ALA A 26 -1.13 2.97 12.55
C ALA A 26 -0.95 4.01 13.67
N SER A 27 -2.02 4.65 14.13
CA SER A 27 -1.95 5.76 15.10
C SER A 27 -1.32 5.34 16.43
N ALA A 28 -1.59 4.12 16.89
CA ALA A 28 -1.05 3.59 18.13
C ALA A 28 0.47 3.38 18.09
N HIS A 29 1.07 3.36 16.92
CA HIS A 29 2.50 3.06 16.73
C HIS A 29 3.28 4.28 16.22
N GLN A 30 2.60 5.39 15.95
CA GLN A 30 3.20 6.59 15.38
C GLN A 30 4.31 7.18 16.26
N HIS A 31 4.25 6.94 17.56
CA HIS A 31 5.27 7.45 18.50
C HIS A 31 6.67 6.92 18.19
N PHE A 32 6.82 5.77 17.56
CA PHE A 32 8.13 5.26 17.15
C PHE A 32 8.79 6.13 16.07
N LEU A 33 8.00 6.90 15.33
CA LEU A 33 8.48 7.75 14.24
C LEU A 33 8.63 9.23 14.63
N ASN A 34 8.18 9.61 15.83
CA ASN A 34 8.15 11.00 16.28
C ASN A 34 9.46 11.48 16.93
N SER A 35 10.51 10.67 17.00
CA SER A 35 11.81 11.01 17.56
C SER A 35 12.81 11.34 16.45
N GLU A 36 13.90 12.05 16.80
CA GLU A 36 15.00 12.33 15.87
C GLU A 36 15.60 11.06 15.26
N SER A 37 15.66 9.98 16.05
CA SER A 37 15.99 8.64 15.57
C SER A 37 14.71 7.87 15.34
N GLN A 38 14.16 7.95 14.15
CA GLN A 38 12.96 7.22 13.78
C GLN A 38 13.19 5.71 13.90
N LYS A 39 12.35 5.06 14.69
CA LYS A 39 12.46 3.62 14.97
C LYS A 39 11.54 2.84 14.00
N TRP A 40 11.96 2.78 12.76
CA TRP A 40 11.18 2.12 11.71
C TRP A 40 10.95 0.63 11.95
N GLU A 41 11.96 -0.08 12.45
CA GLU A 41 11.84 -1.51 12.75
C GLU A 41 10.76 -1.77 13.80
N GLU A 42 10.79 -1.02 14.89
CA GLU A 42 9.80 -1.12 15.96
C GLU A 42 8.40 -0.74 15.46
N PHE A 43 8.32 0.30 14.63
CA PHE A 43 7.06 0.70 14.02
C PHE A 43 6.47 -0.43 13.17
N PHE A 44 7.25 -1.03 12.30
CA PHE A 44 6.77 -2.11 11.44
C PHE A 44 6.40 -3.36 12.23
N GLU A 45 7.20 -3.74 13.24
CA GLU A 45 6.87 -4.88 14.11
C GLU A 45 5.58 -4.62 14.89
N ALA A 46 5.40 -3.43 15.45
CA ALA A 46 4.19 -3.07 16.18
C ALA A 46 2.96 -3.06 15.26
N SER A 47 3.11 -2.64 14.02
CA SER A 47 2.01 -2.56 13.06
C SER A 47 1.42 -3.93 12.69
N LEU A 48 2.13 -5.02 12.95
CA LEU A 48 1.61 -6.39 12.75
C LEU A 48 0.46 -6.73 13.72
N ASN A 49 0.28 -5.95 14.78
CA ASN A 49 -0.79 -6.10 15.75
C ASN A 49 -1.79 -4.94 15.70
N SER A 50 -1.85 -4.25 14.59
CA SER A 50 -2.76 -3.12 14.40
C SER A 50 -4.21 -3.53 14.45
N ARG A 51 -5.04 -2.63 14.97
CA ARG A 51 -6.50 -2.75 14.89
C ARG A 51 -6.94 -2.48 13.45
N VAL A 52 -7.96 -3.20 12.99
CA VAL A 52 -8.55 -2.97 11.67
C VAL A 52 -9.35 -1.67 11.69
N LEU A 53 -9.16 -0.86 10.65
CA LEU A 53 -10.02 0.28 10.34
C LEU A 53 -11.18 -0.21 9.49
N ARG A 54 -12.36 -0.21 10.05
CA ARG A 54 -13.56 -0.77 9.43
C ARG A 54 -13.88 -0.14 8.09
N GLU A 55 -13.74 1.17 7.98
CA GLU A 55 -14.05 1.90 6.75
C GLU A 55 -13.20 1.41 5.57
N GLY A 56 -11.90 1.26 5.77
CA GLY A 56 -10.99 0.74 4.74
C GLY A 56 -11.30 -0.71 4.36
N LYS A 57 -11.59 -1.53 5.35
CA LYS A 57 -11.98 -2.93 5.11
C LYS A 57 -13.26 -3.03 4.28
N GLU A 58 -14.29 -2.26 4.62
CA GLU A 58 -15.56 -2.26 3.91
C GLU A 58 -15.43 -1.71 2.48
N LEU A 59 -14.60 -0.68 2.30
CA LEU A 59 -14.30 -0.12 0.99
C LEU A 59 -13.72 -1.20 0.06
N VAL A 60 -12.69 -1.88 0.51
CA VAL A 60 -12.02 -2.93 -0.26
C VAL A 60 -12.98 -4.06 -0.60
N LYS A 61 -13.76 -4.50 0.37
CA LYS A 61 -14.77 -5.53 0.17
C LYS A 61 -15.81 -5.13 -0.89
N GLY A 62 -16.30 -3.89 -0.79
CA GLY A 62 -17.32 -3.38 -1.71
C GLY A 62 -16.82 -3.23 -3.14
N LEU A 63 -15.58 -2.84 -3.33
CA LEU A 63 -14.99 -2.61 -4.65
C LEU A 63 -14.34 -3.85 -5.26
N SER A 64 -14.14 -4.91 -4.50
CA SER A 64 -13.46 -6.13 -4.96
C SER A 64 -14.15 -6.82 -6.14
N GLN A 65 -15.45 -6.60 -6.30
CA GLN A 65 -16.22 -7.18 -7.42
C GLN A 65 -16.08 -6.37 -8.72
N LEU A 66 -15.59 -5.14 -8.63
CA LEU A 66 -15.57 -4.19 -9.74
C LEU A 66 -14.17 -3.98 -10.31
N ILE A 67 -13.14 -4.10 -9.51
CA ILE A 67 -11.77 -3.76 -9.90
C ILE A 67 -10.78 -4.58 -9.07
N PRO A 68 -9.64 -5.01 -9.65
CA PRO A 68 -8.59 -5.66 -8.86
C PRO A 68 -8.10 -4.76 -7.73
N ILE A 69 -7.90 -5.35 -6.55
CA ILE A 69 -7.46 -4.66 -5.33
C ILE A 69 -6.01 -5.03 -5.03
N PHE A 70 -5.12 -4.06 -5.12
CA PHE A 70 -3.72 -4.20 -4.75
C PHE A 70 -3.48 -3.44 -3.46
N LEU A 71 -3.09 -4.13 -2.41
CA LEU A 71 -2.74 -3.49 -1.14
C LEU A 71 -1.28 -3.08 -1.16
N MET A 72 -0.98 -1.91 -0.64
CA MET A 72 0.37 -1.37 -0.65
C MET A 72 0.82 -0.98 0.76
N THR A 73 2.04 -1.32 1.09
CA THR A 73 2.65 -0.97 2.37
C THR A 73 4.14 -0.69 2.21
N ALA A 74 4.66 0.18 3.05
CA ALA A 74 6.11 0.40 3.14
C ALA A 74 6.80 -0.64 4.04
N ARG A 75 6.05 -1.61 4.58
CA ARG A 75 6.65 -2.71 5.37
C ARG A 75 7.64 -3.49 4.52
N PRO A 76 8.79 -3.84 5.10
CA PRO A 76 9.79 -4.62 4.34
C PRO A 76 9.32 -6.04 4.03
N SER A 77 9.83 -6.57 2.94
CA SER A 77 9.45 -7.90 2.42
C SER A 77 9.68 -9.06 3.38
N TYR A 78 10.59 -8.92 4.35
CA TYR A 78 10.79 -9.95 5.37
C TYR A 78 9.57 -10.09 6.31
N LEU A 79 8.66 -9.13 6.31
CA LEU A 79 7.40 -9.19 7.07
C LEU A 79 6.22 -9.71 6.23
N LEU A 80 6.48 -10.25 5.05
CA LEU A 80 5.43 -10.73 4.13
C LEU A 80 4.50 -11.74 4.79
N GLU A 81 5.02 -12.81 5.34
CA GLU A 81 4.20 -13.89 5.91
C GLU A 81 3.32 -13.39 7.03
N LYS A 82 3.88 -12.57 7.92
CA LYS A 82 3.14 -11.99 9.04
C LYS A 82 2.08 -11.00 8.57
N THR A 83 2.37 -10.21 7.54
CA THR A 83 1.41 -9.27 6.96
C THR A 83 0.24 -10.03 6.31
N VAL A 84 0.53 -11.04 5.52
CA VAL A 84 -0.50 -11.89 4.89
C VAL A 84 -1.34 -12.60 5.95
N PHE A 85 -0.72 -13.11 7.01
CA PHE A 85 -1.44 -13.72 8.12
C PHE A 85 -2.43 -12.74 8.75
N TRP A 86 -1.98 -11.50 9.03
CA TRP A 86 -2.83 -10.45 9.59
C TRP A 86 -4.00 -10.13 8.66
N LEU A 87 -3.75 -9.98 7.37
CA LEU A 87 -4.79 -9.70 6.38
C LEU A 87 -5.84 -10.80 6.35
N ASN A 88 -5.41 -12.05 6.28
CA ASN A 88 -6.31 -13.19 6.19
C ASN A 88 -7.07 -13.43 7.48
N GLN A 89 -6.43 -13.27 8.63
CA GLN A 89 -7.08 -13.40 9.93
C GLN A 89 -8.18 -12.36 10.15
N ASN A 90 -8.01 -11.17 9.60
CA ASN A 90 -8.99 -10.10 9.68
C ASN A 90 -9.94 -10.05 8.48
N GLU A 91 -9.89 -11.06 7.62
CA GLU A 91 -10.77 -11.20 6.45
C GLU A 91 -10.71 -9.99 5.52
N ILE A 92 -9.51 -9.43 5.33
CA ILE A 92 -9.27 -8.35 4.39
C ILE A 92 -9.12 -8.93 2.98
N PHE A 93 -9.91 -8.42 2.03
CA PHE A 93 -9.78 -8.83 0.63
C PHE A 93 -8.53 -8.22 -0.01
N TRP A 94 -7.84 -9.02 -0.83
CA TRP A 94 -6.72 -8.54 -1.65
C TRP A 94 -6.44 -9.47 -2.81
N ASP A 95 -6.08 -8.89 -3.96
CA ASP A 95 -5.64 -9.64 -5.14
C ASP A 95 -4.13 -9.69 -5.23
N ALA A 96 -3.47 -8.61 -4.83
CA ALA A 96 -2.02 -8.53 -4.81
C ALA A 96 -1.54 -7.65 -3.64
N LEU A 97 -0.28 -7.81 -3.28
CA LEU A 97 0.37 -7.07 -2.22
C LEU A 97 1.66 -6.45 -2.75
N LEU A 98 1.80 -5.14 -2.57
CA LEU A 98 2.99 -4.37 -2.91
C LEU A 98 3.74 -4.02 -1.64
N MET A 99 5.00 -4.45 -1.55
CA MET A 99 5.84 -4.25 -0.37
C MET A 99 7.21 -3.68 -0.75
N ARG A 100 7.83 -3.00 0.20
CA ARG A 100 9.23 -2.59 0.13
C ARG A 100 10.14 -3.83 0.06
N GLU A 101 11.18 -3.80 -0.77
CA GLU A 101 12.24 -4.80 -0.68
C GLU A 101 12.94 -4.69 0.68
N GLY A 102 13.36 -5.84 1.23
CA GLY A 102 13.88 -5.90 2.59
C GLY A 102 15.11 -5.03 2.87
N GLU A 103 15.92 -4.78 1.85
CA GLU A 103 17.15 -3.99 1.96
C GLU A 103 16.97 -2.53 1.53
N ASP A 104 15.80 -2.14 1.07
CA ASP A 104 15.52 -0.78 0.62
C ASP A 104 15.25 0.12 1.83
N ASN A 105 16.13 1.08 2.07
CA ASN A 105 16.07 2.00 3.20
C ASN A 105 15.55 3.39 2.82
N ARG A 106 15.04 3.56 1.60
CA ARG A 106 14.48 4.85 1.17
C ARG A 106 13.23 5.21 1.94
N SER A 107 12.82 6.47 1.86
CA SER A 107 11.57 6.94 2.48
C SER A 107 10.35 6.20 1.92
N SER A 108 9.28 6.13 2.70
CA SER A 108 8.04 5.50 2.27
C SER A 108 7.47 6.09 0.97
N PRO A 109 7.43 7.43 0.78
CA PRO A 109 6.97 7.99 -0.48
C PRO A 109 7.80 7.55 -1.69
N GLU A 110 9.12 7.53 -1.57
CA GLU A 110 10.00 7.10 -2.68
C GLU A 110 9.76 5.65 -3.07
N VAL A 111 9.66 4.76 -2.09
CA VAL A 111 9.40 3.34 -2.32
C VAL A 111 8.04 3.14 -2.99
N LYS A 112 7.01 3.79 -2.48
CA LYS A 112 5.66 3.66 -3.01
C LYS A 112 5.54 4.16 -4.44
N LEU A 113 6.25 5.23 -4.77
CA LEU A 113 6.26 5.76 -6.14
C LEU A 113 6.95 4.82 -7.12
N ASP A 114 8.04 4.18 -6.72
CA ASP A 114 8.68 3.18 -7.56
C ASP A 114 7.78 1.96 -7.78
N LEU A 115 7.06 1.54 -6.76
CA LEU A 115 6.08 0.45 -6.89
C LEU A 115 4.97 0.80 -7.88
N LEU A 116 4.46 2.03 -7.82
CA LEU A 116 3.44 2.50 -8.77
C LEU A 116 3.98 2.59 -10.19
N ARG A 117 5.20 3.11 -10.37
CA ARG A 117 5.84 3.18 -11.66
C ARG A 117 5.98 1.79 -12.28
N ASP A 118 6.37 0.80 -11.50
CA ASP A 118 6.53 -0.58 -11.96
C ASP A 118 5.20 -1.14 -12.47
N LEU A 119 4.09 -0.85 -11.80
CA LEU A 119 2.78 -1.29 -12.27
C LEU A 119 2.45 -0.74 -13.66
N ILE A 120 2.83 0.49 -13.95
CA ILE A 120 2.55 1.14 -15.24
C ILE A 120 3.53 0.65 -16.31
N GLU A 121 4.82 0.76 -16.03
CA GLU A 121 5.87 0.52 -17.02
C GLU A 121 6.14 -0.95 -17.30
N SER A 122 6.16 -1.77 -16.22
CA SER A 122 6.51 -3.19 -16.33
C SER A 122 5.31 -4.10 -16.42
N LYS A 123 4.22 -3.79 -15.73
CA LYS A 123 3.01 -4.62 -15.70
C LYS A 123 1.93 -4.16 -16.65
N GLY A 124 2.05 -2.95 -17.20
CA GLY A 124 1.18 -2.46 -18.26
C GLY A 124 -0.22 -2.04 -17.82
N PHE A 125 -0.42 -1.66 -16.57
CA PHE A 125 -1.70 -1.11 -16.14
C PHE A 125 -1.96 0.25 -16.77
N ASP A 126 -3.16 0.45 -17.29
CA ASP A 126 -3.55 1.68 -18.00
C ASP A 126 -3.95 2.78 -17.03
N LYS A 127 -4.55 2.41 -15.90
CA LYS A 127 -5.04 3.36 -14.93
C LYS A 127 -4.90 2.81 -13.50
N ILE A 128 -4.34 3.61 -12.63
CA ILE A 128 -4.18 3.30 -11.21
C ILE A 128 -4.99 4.30 -10.40
N TYR A 129 -5.94 3.80 -9.61
CA TYR A 129 -6.63 4.57 -8.58
C TYR A 129 -5.95 4.26 -7.25
N ILE A 130 -5.61 5.29 -6.47
CA ILE A 130 -4.96 5.12 -5.17
C ILE A 130 -5.89 5.65 -4.09
N TYR A 131 -6.30 4.78 -3.18
CA TYR A 131 -7.04 5.19 -1.99
C TYR A 131 -6.08 5.32 -0.82
N THR A 132 -6.03 6.53 -0.25
CA THR A 132 -5.08 6.87 0.80
C THR A 132 -5.72 7.85 1.79
N ASN A 133 -5.15 7.95 2.99
CA ASN A 133 -5.58 8.91 4.02
C ASN A 133 -4.82 10.25 3.98
N GLY A 134 -4.14 10.54 2.88
CA GLY A 134 -3.38 11.78 2.73
C GLY A 134 -1.89 11.70 3.07
N THR A 135 -1.39 10.52 3.41
CA THR A 135 0.05 10.32 3.68
C THR A 135 0.94 10.53 2.45
N TYR A 136 0.35 10.73 1.29
CA TYR A 136 1.03 11.08 0.05
C TYR A 136 1.05 12.59 -0.22
N GLY A 137 1.20 13.42 0.80
CA GLY A 137 1.18 14.88 0.62
C GLY A 137 2.10 15.38 -0.49
N HIS A 138 3.14 14.65 -0.83
CA HIS A 138 4.05 14.95 -1.93
C HIS A 138 3.89 13.98 -3.13
N GLY A 139 3.03 12.98 -3.02
CA GLY A 139 2.86 11.95 -4.05
C GLY A 139 2.41 12.50 -5.37
N TYR A 140 1.50 13.46 -5.36
CA TYR A 140 1.00 14.11 -6.55
C TYR A 140 2.13 14.83 -7.32
N SER A 141 2.95 15.61 -6.63
CA SER A 141 4.08 16.31 -7.24
C SER A 141 5.11 15.33 -7.82
N VAL A 142 5.35 14.24 -7.13
CA VAL A 142 6.33 13.24 -7.59
C VAL A 142 5.78 12.44 -8.77
N CYS A 143 4.51 12.10 -8.78
CA CYS A 143 3.87 11.48 -9.96
C CYS A 143 4.00 12.37 -11.20
N LYS A 144 3.84 13.69 -11.03
CA LYS A 144 4.01 14.67 -12.11
C LYS A 144 5.45 14.67 -12.64
N HIS A 145 6.45 14.64 -11.77
CA HIS A 145 7.85 14.57 -12.16
C HIS A 145 8.22 13.29 -12.88
N LEU A 146 7.52 12.20 -12.61
CA LEU A 146 7.80 10.90 -13.20
C LEU A 146 7.01 10.63 -14.50
N ASN A 147 6.26 11.60 -15.00
CA ASN A 147 5.39 11.46 -16.17
C ASN A 147 4.38 10.32 -16.09
N ILE A 148 3.99 9.92 -14.89
CA ILE A 148 2.94 8.90 -14.66
C ILE A 148 1.62 9.54 -14.23
N TYR A 149 1.58 10.85 -14.18
CA TYR A 149 0.50 11.67 -13.70
C TYR A 149 -0.85 11.34 -14.34
N ASP A 150 -0.88 11.18 -15.66
CA ASP A 150 -2.10 10.92 -16.41
C ASP A 150 -2.73 9.57 -16.09
N LYS A 151 -1.93 8.63 -15.57
CA LYS A 151 -2.38 7.26 -15.29
C LYS A 151 -2.72 7.03 -13.85
N VAL A 152 -2.50 8.00 -12.98
CA VAL A 152 -2.70 7.87 -11.53
C VAL A 152 -3.73 8.87 -11.04
N SER A 153 -4.72 8.39 -10.30
CA SER A 153 -5.71 9.23 -9.61
C SER A 153 -5.71 8.92 -8.12
N PHE A 154 -5.51 9.95 -7.30
CA PHE A 154 -5.57 9.83 -5.85
C PHE A 154 -6.99 10.05 -5.35
N ILE A 155 -7.43 9.17 -4.46
CA ILE A 155 -8.71 9.26 -3.76
C ILE A 155 -8.38 9.34 -2.27
N TYR A 156 -8.83 10.38 -1.61
CA TYR A 156 -8.59 10.60 -0.18
C TYR A 156 -9.82 10.20 0.63
N GLY A 157 -9.57 9.40 1.64
CA GLY A 157 -10.62 9.01 2.58
C GLY A 157 -10.53 9.71 3.91
#